data_6a6e1a74ea9121731feb7c78ffd90e3a
#
_entry.id   6a6e1a74ea9121731feb7c78ffd90e3a
#
_cell.length_a   1.000
_cell.length_b   1.000
_cell.length_c   1.000
_cell.angle_alpha   90.00
_cell.angle_beta   90.00
_cell.angle_gamma   90.00
#
_symmetry.space_group_name_H-M   'P 1'
#
loop_
_entity.id
_entity.type
_entity.pdbx_description
1 polymer ?
#
loop_
_entity_poly.entity_id
_entity_poly.type
_entity_poly.pdbx_seq_one_letter_code
_entity_poly.pdbx_strand_id
1 'polypeptide(L)'
;MESSKYTLAQVAKTIDAALLKPEMTIEEVIAGCDIAKKYHVASVCCRPADVALCAEQLKGSDVLVGTVIGFPHGSSSAKTKAFETATALEDGAVEFDMVINIGYMKSGMYDAVREEIASVVKAAKGHPVKVIFENAYLTNEEIVKACHLSEEAGAQYVKTSTGFAPTGAKLEDVKLMKASVSPAMKVKSAGGVKNLDMLLEFMDAGVARSGASATGPMLDEFVQRFGAN
;
A
#
# COMPACT_ATOMS: atom_id res chain seq x y z
N MET A 1 -8.64 23.94 -20.17
CA MET A 1 -8.12 22.99 -19.16
C MET A 1 -8.50 23.53 -17.80
N GLU A 2 -8.97 22.65 -16.92
CA GLU A 2 -9.22 22.96 -15.52
C GLU A 2 -7.88 23.22 -14.81
N SER A 3 -7.89 23.94 -13.69
CA SER A 3 -6.70 24.10 -12.84
C SER A 3 -6.67 22.98 -11.80
N SER A 4 -5.53 22.31 -11.63
CA SER A 4 -5.33 21.33 -10.56
C SER A 4 -4.43 21.91 -9.46
N LYS A 5 -4.71 21.51 -8.20
CA LYS A 5 -3.85 21.78 -7.04
C LYS A 5 -2.53 20.99 -7.11
N TYR A 6 -2.52 19.88 -7.85
CA TYR A 6 -1.39 18.96 -7.95
C TYR A 6 -0.84 18.91 -9.37
N THR A 7 0.45 18.66 -9.51
CA THR A 7 1.10 18.32 -10.78
C THR A 7 0.92 16.84 -11.10
N LEU A 8 1.05 16.46 -12.36
CA LEU A 8 1.05 15.04 -12.78
C LEU A 8 2.07 14.21 -11.97
N ALA A 9 3.27 14.76 -11.78
CA ALA A 9 4.33 14.08 -11.02
C ALA A 9 3.95 13.85 -9.54
N GLN A 10 3.28 14.80 -8.89
CA GLN A 10 2.81 14.63 -7.52
C GLN A 10 1.74 13.54 -7.42
N VAL A 11 0.78 13.50 -8.37
CA VAL A 11 -0.24 12.46 -8.41
C VAL A 11 0.39 11.10 -8.69
N ALA A 12 1.27 10.99 -9.69
CA ALA A 12 1.96 9.75 -10.01
C ALA A 12 2.78 9.23 -8.82
N LYS A 13 3.54 10.10 -8.12
CA LYS A 13 4.33 9.73 -6.93
C LYS A 13 3.50 9.41 -5.68
N THR A 14 2.17 9.57 -5.75
CA THR A 14 1.25 9.07 -4.73
C THR A 14 0.76 7.63 -5.04
N ILE A 15 0.90 7.16 -6.27
CA ILE A 15 0.37 5.86 -6.69
C ILE A 15 1.39 4.74 -6.43
N ASP A 16 0.92 3.69 -5.71
CA ASP A 16 1.50 2.36 -5.74
C ASP A 16 0.66 1.53 -6.72
N ALA A 17 1.20 1.23 -7.91
CA ALA A 17 0.50 0.47 -8.95
C ALA A 17 0.30 -0.98 -8.49
N ALA A 18 -0.96 -1.40 -8.30
CA ALA A 18 -1.29 -2.70 -7.73
C ALA A 18 -1.39 -3.78 -8.80
N LEU A 19 -0.46 -4.74 -8.79
CA LEU A 19 -0.41 -5.93 -9.64
C LEU A 19 -0.66 -7.18 -8.77
N LEU A 20 -1.87 -7.28 -8.18
CA LEU A 20 -2.15 -8.22 -7.07
C LEU A 20 -3.24 -9.24 -7.38
N LYS A 21 -3.94 -9.14 -8.53
CA LYS A 21 -4.98 -10.10 -8.85
C LYS A 21 -4.37 -11.49 -9.07
N PRO A 22 -4.96 -12.56 -8.50
CA PRO A 22 -4.37 -13.89 -8.57
C PRO A 22 -4.32 -14.47 -9.99
N GLU A 23 -5.22 -14.04 -10.87
CA GLU A 23 -5.31 -14.49 -12.26
C GLU A 23 -4.38 -13.75 -13.24
N MET A 24 -3.66 -12.70 -12.80
CA MET A 24 -2.77 -11.97 -13.69
C MET A 24 -1.69 -12.87 -14.31
N THR A 25 -1.55 -12.77 -15.63
CA THR A 25 -0.46 -13.43 -16.36
C THR A 25 0.86 -12.65 -16.22
N ILE A 26 1.95 -13.29 -16.59
CA ILE A 26 3.29 -12.66 -16.59
C ILE A 26 3.31 -11.44 -17.53
N GLU A 27 2.67 -11.54 -18.69
CA GLU A 27 2.57 -10.45 -19.67
C GLU A 27 1.82 -9.25 -19.10
N GLU A 28 0.76 -9.48 -18.33
CA GLU A 28 0.02 -8.41 -17.65
C GLU A 28 0.84 -7.75 -16.54
N VAL A 29 1.66 -8.51 -15.81
CA VAL A 29 2.60 -7.96 -14.82
C VAL A 29 3.65 -7.08 -15.50
N ILE A 30 4.26 -7.54 -16.60
CA ILE A 30 5.23 -6.76 -17.39
C ILE A 30 4.58 -5.46 -17.92
N ALA A 31 3.39 -5.56 -18.51
CA ALA A 31 2.66 -4.38 -19.00
C ALA A 31 2.35 -3.38 -17.86
N GLY A 32 2.03 -3.87 -16.66
CA GLY A 32 1.86 -3.04 -15.47
C GLY A 32 3.14 -2.31 -15.05
N CYS A 33 4.29 -2.98 -15.13
CA CYS A 33 5.60 -2.35 -14.90
C CYS A 33 5.91 -1.28 -15.96
N ASP A 34 5.56 -1.51 -17.24
CA ASP A 34 5.76 -0.52 -18.29
C ASP A 34 4.90 0.74 -18.10
N ILE A 35 3.64 0.58 -17.68
CA ILE A 35 2.77 1.69 -17.29
C ILE A 35 3.38 2.46 -16.12
N ALA A 36 3.85 1.75 -15.10
CA ALA A 36 4.47 2.34 -13.91
C ALA A 36 5.71 3.18 -14.28
N LYS A 37 6.57 2.69 -15.16
CA LYS A 37 7.74 3.42 -15.70
C LYS A 37 7.32 4.64 -16.50
N LYS A 38 6.34 4.48 -17.44
CA LYS A 38 5.84 5.56 -18.29
C LYS A 38 5.44 6.80 -17.49
N TYR A 39 4.79 6.59 -16.36
CA TYR A 39 4.27 7.68 -15.52
C TYR A 39 5.14 8.00 -14.30
N HIS A 40 6.25 7.31 -14.11
CA HIS A 40 7.11 7.51 -12.96
C HIS A 40 6.38 7.40 -11.62
N VAL A 41 5.48 6.42 -11.45
CA VAL A 41 4.73 6.23 -10.20
C VAL A 41 5.65 5.94 -9.01
N ALA A 42 5.12 5.96 -7.79
CA ALA A 42 5.94 5.73 -6.60
C ALA A 42 6.51 4.31 -6.56
N SER A 43 5.65 3.31 -6.76
CA SER A 43 6.05 1.90 -6.75
C SER A 43 5.10 1.03 -7.59
N VAL A 44 5.58 -0.15 -7.93
CA VAL A 44 4.74 -1.31 -8.24
C VAL A 44 4.58 -2.12 -6.96
N CYS A 45 3.36 -2.49 -6.60
CA CYS A 45 3.06 -3.41 -5.51
C CYS A 45 2.56 -4.72 -6.12
N CYS A 46 3.43 -5.75 -6.18
CA CYS A 46 3.17 -7.01 -6.84
C CYS A 46 2.95 -8.17 -5.86
N ARG A 47 2.52 -9.32 -6.39
CA ARG A 47 2.45 -10.58 -5.63
C ARG A 47 3.86 -11.01 -5.22
N PRO A 48 4.04 -11.69 -4.08
CA PRO A 48 5.38 -12.13 -3.63
C PRO A 48 6.14 -12.96 -4.68
N ALA A 49 5.43 -13.81 -5.42
CA ALA A 49 6.04 -14.63 -6.48
C ALA A 49 6.58 -13.85 -7.68
N ASP A 50 6.14 -12.59 -7.87
CA ASP A 50 6.50 -11.76 -9.02
C ASP A 50 7.59 -10.72 -8.67
N VAL A 51 8.09 -10.70 -7.45
CA VAL A 51 9.05 -9.67 -6.99
C VAL A 51 10.31 -9.64 -7.85
N ALA A 52 10.95 -10.79 -8.07
CA ALA A 52 12.15 -10.86 -8.87
C ALA A 52 11.92 -10.39 -10.33
N LEU A 53 10.77 -10.75 -10.91
CA LEU A 53 10.38 -10.29 -12.24
C LEU A 53 10.20 -8.76 -12.27
N CYS A 54 9.46 -8.20 -11.31
CA CYS A 54 9.25 -6.75 -11.22
C CYS A 54 10.58 -6.01 -10.98
N ALA A 55 11.47 -6.55 -10.16
CA ALA A 55 12.79 -5.98 -9.90
C ALA A 55 13.62 -5.90 -11.19
N GLU A 56 13.61 -6.94 -12.03
CA GLU A 56 14.30 -6.90 -13.33
C GLU A 56 13.62 -5.91 -14.29
N GLN A 57 12.28 -5.92 -14.39
CA GLN A 57 11.52 -5.02 -15.29
C GLN A 57 11.67 -3.54 -14.93
N LEU A 58 11.85 -3.22 -13.64
CA LEU A 58 11.95 -1.84 -13.15
C LEU A 58 13.41 -1.36 -12.99
N LYS A 59 14.38 -2.20 -13.31
CA LYS A 59 15.80 -1.89 -13.20
C LYS A 59 16.17 -0.61 -13.97
N GLY A 60 16.87 0.30 -13.28
CA GLY A 60 17.28 1.58 -13.87
C GLY A 60 16.16 2.62 -13.97
N SER A 61 14.94 2.32 -13.48
CA SER A 61 13.88 3.30 -13.32
C SER A 61 13.86 3.90 -11.90
N ASP A 62 13.05 4.93 -11.70
CA ASP A 62 12.80 5.55 -10.40
C ASP A 62 11.57 4.97 -9.68
N VAL A 63 10.99 3.88 -10.20
CA VAL A 63 9.85 3.18 -9.65
C VAL A 63 10.32 2.09 -8.70
N LEU A 64 9.83 2.11 -7.46
CA LEU A 64 10.22 1.14 -6.44
C LEU A 64 9.46 -0.19 -6.61
N VAL A 65 10.09 -1.28 -6.16
CA VAL A 65 9.42 -2.59 -6.06
C VAL A 65 8.89 -2.76 -4.65
N GLY A 66 7.59 -2.85 -4.51
CA GLY A 66 6.90 -3.22 -3.30
C GLY A 66 6.17 -4.55 -3.45
N THR A 67 5.92 -5.22 -2.34
CA THR A 67 5.13 -6.44 -2.31
C THR A 67 4.24 -6.50 -1.08
N VAL A 68 3.42 -7.55 -1.00
CA VAL A 68 2.49 -7.79 0.11
C VAL A 68 2.98 -8.94 0.98
N ILE A 69 2.65 -8.91 2.28
CA ILE A 69 3.06 -9.90 3.28
C ILE A 69 1.84 -10.41 4.05
N GLY A 70 1.70 -11.74 4.14
CA GLY A 70 0.55 -12.38 4.78
C GLY A 70 -0.78 -12.07 4.11
N PHE A 71 -0.74 -11.79 2.83
CA PHE A 71 -1.86 -11.22 2.07
C PHE A 71 -2.74 -12.28 1.41
N PRO A 72 -4.09 -12.07 1.28
CA PRO A 72 -4.82 -10.87 1.76
C PRO A 72 -5.39 -11.02 3.18
N HIS A 73 -5.34 -12.19 3.81
CA HIS A 73 -6.11 -12.50 5.02
C HIS A 73 -5.41 -12.16 6.35
N GLY A 74 -4.11 -11.92 6.35
CA GLY A 74 -3.34 -11.64 7.56
C GLY A 74 -3.21 -12.83 8.53
N SER A 75 -3.67 -14.03 8.14
CA SER A 75 -3.80 -15.19 9.04
C SER A 75 -2.54 -16.07 9.13
N SER A 76 -1.48 -15.74 8.41
CA SER A 76 -0.18 -16.40 8.55
C SER A 76 0.46 -16.07 9.90
N SER A 77 1.28 -17.00 10.44
CA SER A 77 2.00 -16.73 11.69
C SER A 77 3.02 -15.58 11.53
N ALA A 78 3.37 -14.92 12.63
CA ALA A 78 4.38 -13.86 12.63
C ALA A 78 5.72 -14.33 12.04
N LYS A 79 6.15 -15.57 12.34
CA LYS A 79 7.37 -16.17 11.78
C LYS A 79 7.28 -16.34 10.27
N THR A 80 6.12 -16.77 9.75
CA THR A 80 5.89 -16.91 8.30
C THR A 80 5.96 -15.57 7.61
N LYS A 81 5.32 -14.52 8.15
CA LYS A 81 5.37 -13.16 7.60
C LYS A 81 6.80 -12.60 7.61
N ALA A 82 7.55 -12.80 8.71
CA ALA A 82 8.94 -12.37 8.77
C ALA A 82 9.83 -13.10 7.72
N PHE A 83 9.61 -14.40 7.52
CA PHE A 83 10.30 -15.17 6.50
C PHE A 83 9.94 -14.71 5.09
N GLU A 84 8.63 -14.51 4.80
CA GLU A 84 8.14 -13.97 3.54
C GLU A 84 8.76 -12.59 3.23
N THR A 85 8.86 -11.72 4.24
CA THR A 85 9.51 -10.41 4.11
C THR A 85 11.00 -10.53 3.76
N ALA A 86 11.72 -11.42 4.45
CA ALA A 86 13.15 -11.63 4.19
C ALA A 86 13.40 -12.18 2.78
N THR A 87 12.60 -13.14 2.32
CA THR A 87 12.66 -13.69 0.96
C THR A 87 12.35 -12.61 -0.08
N ALA A 88 11.28 -11.85 0.11
CA ALA A 88 10.93 -10.78 -0.82
C ALA A 88 12.00 -9.68 -0.91
N LEU A 89 12.69 -9.38 0.21
CA LEU A 89 13.83 -8.47 0.23
C LEU A 89 15.00 -9.01 -0.60
N GLU A 90 15.30 -10.31 -0.49
CA GLU A 90 16.34 -10.98 -1.29
C GLU A 90 16.00 -10.96 -2.78
N ASP A 91 14.73 -11.09 -3.13
CA ASP A 91 14.21 -11.02 -4.51
C ASP A 91 14.16 -9.59 -5.08
N GLY A 92 14.43 -8.57 -4.28
CA GLY A 92 14.57 -7.17 -4.72
C GLY A 92 13.42 -6.23 -4.32
N ALA A 93 12.49 -6.65 -3.45
CA ALA A 93 11.51 -5.72 -2.89
C ALA A 93 12.16 -4.75 -1.90
N VAL A 94 11.72 -3.49 -1.94
CA VAL A 94 12.20 -2.40 -1.06
C VAL A 94 11.06 -1.71 -0.30
N GLU A 95 9.83 -2.18 -0.42
CA GLU A 95 8.65 -1.75 0.36
C GLU A 95 7.75 -2.96 0.64
N PHE A 96 7.16 -3.06 1.84
CA PHE A 96 6.41 -4.23 2.30
C PHE A 96 5.07 -3.83 2.86
N ASP A 97 3.98 -4.29 2.26
CA ASP A 97 2.60 -4.04 2.68
C ASP A 97 2.07 -5.28 3.42
N MET A 98 2.23 -5.33 4.75
CA MET A 98 1.79 -6.48 5.55
C MET A 98 0.34 -6.35 6.02
N VAL A 99 -0.40 -7.46 6.06
CA VAL A 99 -1.72 -7.51 6.68
C VAL A 99 -1.59 -7.97 8.14
N ILE A 100 -2.21 -7.23 9.08
CA ILE A 100 -2.27 -7.66 10.50
C ILE A 100 -3.06 -8.96 10.66
N ASN A 101 -2.85 -9.67 11.76
CA ASN A 101 -3.77 -10.74 12.14
C ASN A 101 -5.08 -10.13 12.66
N ILE A 102 -6.07 -10.05 11.77
CA ILE A 102 -7.38 -9.43 12.04
C ILE A 102 -8.08 -10.15 13.20
N GLY A 103 -7.98 -11.48 13.25
CA GLY A 103 -8.56 -12.27 14.34
C GLY A 103 -7.95 -11.93 15.70
N TYR A 104 -6.64 -11.73 15.79
CA TYR A 104 -5.97 -11.30 17.02
C TYR A 104 -6.38 -9.88 17.41
N MET A 105 -6.50 -8.97 16.43
CA MET A 105 -6.98 -7.61 16.68
C MET A 105 -8.39 -7.62 17.27
N LYS A 106 -9.32 -8.39 16.67
CA LYS A 106 -10.70 -8.57 17.15
C LYS A 106 -10.78 -9.23 18.53
N SER A 107 -9.80 -10.04 18.88
CA SER A 107 -9.73 -10.74 20.17
C SER A 107 -9.05 -9.94 21.27
N GLY A 108 -8.60 -8.69 20.99
CA GLY A 108 -7.88 -7.86 21.94
C GLY A 108 -6.45 -8.33 22.24
N MET A 109 -5.89 -9.23 21.41
CA MET A 109 -4.53 -9.75 21.55
C MET A 109 -3.50 -8.74 21.00
N TYR A 110 -3.53 -7.52 21.55
CA TYR A 110 -2.78 -6.37 21.02
C TYR A 110 -1.27 -6.53 21.05
N ASP A 111 -0.74 -7.17 22.10
CA ASP A 111 0.69 -7.46 22.17
C ASP A 111 1.14 -8.39 21.04
N ALA A 112 0.35 -9.42 20.74
CA ALA A 112 0.65 -10.33 19.63
C ALA A 112 0.61 -9.62 18.25
N VAL A 113 -0.33 -8.68 18.06
CA VAL A 113 -0.39 -7.84 16.85
C VAL A 113 0.83 -6.94 16.74
N ARG A 114 1.21 -6.27 17.83
CA ARG A 114 2.41 -5.41 17.87
C ARG A 114 3.69 -6.20 17.57
N GLU A 115 3.86 -7.35 18.21
CA GLU A 115 5.03 -8.23 18.03
C GLU A 115 5.11 -8.78 16.60
N GLU A 116 3.97 -9.12 16.00
CA GLU A 116 3.90 -9.53 14.59
C GLU A 116 4.38 -8.41 13.67
N ILE A 117 3.90 -7.19 13.82
CA ILE A 117 4.33 -6.02 13.04
C ILE A 117 5.83 -5.79 13.24
N ALA A 118 6.30 -5.77 14.48
CA ALA A 118 7.72 -5.58 14.80
C ALA A 118 8.62 -6.65 14.17
N SER A 119 8.14 -7.90 14.06
CA SER A 119 8.89 -8.98 13.41
C SER A 119 9.10 -8.74 11.91
N VAL A 120 8.08 -8.20 11.23
CA VAL A 120 8.15 -7.80 9.80
C VAL A 120 9.04 -6.56 9.63
N VAL A 121 8.88 -5.54 10.48
CA VAL A 121 9.75 -4.35 10.48
C VAL A 121 11.22 -4.73 10.63
N LYS A 122 11.53 -5.64 11.54
CA LYS A 122 12.89 -6.17 11.71
C LYS A 122 13.40 -6.90 10.47
N ALA A 123 12.56 -7.74 9.86
CA ALA A 123 12.92 -8.51 8.66
C ALA A 123 13.10 -7.60 7.43
N ALA A 124 12.42 -6.46 7.37
CA ALA A 124 12.53 -5.47 6.30
C ALA A 124 13.86 -4.68 6.32
N LYS A 125 14.71 -4.84 7.34
CA LYS A 125 16.08 -4.26 7.42
C LYS A 125 16.13 -2.76 7.11
N GLY A 126 15.18 -1.97 7.60
CA GLY A 126 15.12 -0.52 7.42
C GLY A 126 14.31 -0.05 6.21
N HIS A 127 13.84 -0.94 5.38
CA HIS A 127 12.89 -0.61 4.31
C HIS A 127 11.48 -0.35 4.86
N PRO A 128 10.68 0.52 4.20
CA PRO A 128 9.35 0.86 4.69
C PRO A 128 8.40 -0.34 4.79
N VAL A 129 7.74 -0.44 5.93
CA VAL A 129 6.63 -1.37 6.18
C VAL A 129 5.34 -0.57 6.26
N LYS A 130 4.31 -1.03 5.51
CA LYS A 130 2.98 -0.44 5.49
C LYS A 130 2.00 -1.48 6.07
N VAL A 131 1.34 -1.14 7.17
CA VAL A 131 0.51 -2.07 7.93
C VAL A 131 -0.94 -1.97 7.48
N ILE A 132 -1.44 -3.01 6.82
CA ILE A 132 -2.82 -3.11 6.34
C ILE A 132 -3.71 -3.60 7.48
N PHE A 133 -4.70 -2.80 7.83
CA PHE A 133 -5.63 -3.10 8.91
C PHE A 133 -6.82 -3.93 8.45
N GLU A 134 -7.19 -3.79 7.18
CA GLU A 134 -8.46 -4.27 6.60
C GLU A 134 -9.67 -3.69 7.34
N ASN A 135 -9.80 -2.37 7.25
CA ASN A 135 -10.78 -1.57 8.00
C ASN A 135 -12.22 -2.09 7.89
N ALA A 136 -12.55 -2.80 6.79
CA ALA A 136 -13.86 -3.42 6.60
C ALA A 136 -14.31 -4.33 7.75
N TYR A 137 -13.37 -4.85 8.56
CA TYR A 137 -13.65 -5.76 9.67
C TYR A 137 -13.46 -5.11 11.04
N LEU A 138 -13.00 -3.86 11.11
CA LEU A 138 -12.64 -3.18 12.36
C LEU A 138 -13.63 -2.08 12.72
N THR A 139 -13.79 -1.84 14.03
CA THR A 139 -14.45 -0.63 14.53
C THR A 139 -13.49 0.56 14.51
N ASN A 140 -14.02 1.77 14.69
CA ASN A 140 -13.18 2.97 14.77
C ASN A 140 -12.15 2.89 15.90
N GLU A 141 -12.54 2.35 17.06
CA GLU A 141 -11.66 2.16 18.22
C GLU A 141 -10.54 1.15 17.90
N GLU A 142 -10.86 0.08 17.17
CA GLU A 142 -9.87 -0.90 16.73
C GLU A 142 -8.92 -0.31 15.68
N ILE A 143 -9.41 0.54 14.76
CA ILE A 143 -8.57 1.27 13.79
C ILE A 143 -7.59 2.20 14.51
N VAL A 144 -8.07 2.99 15.49
CA VAL A 144 -7.20 3.85 16.31
C VAL A 144 -6.15 3.04 17.06
N LYS A 145 -6.57 1.92 17.66
CA LYS A 145 -5.64 1.03 18.38
C LYS A 145 -4.59 0.43 17.44
N ALA A 146 -4.98 -0.01 16.24
CA ALA A 146 -4.06 -0.53 15.23
C ALA A 146 -3.05 0.53 14.76
N CYS A 147 -3.46 1.81 14.65
CA CYS A 147 -2.55 2.92 14.38
C CYS A 147 -1.44 3.00 15.43
N HIS A 148 -1.80 3.02 16.70
CA HIS A 148 -0.84 3.10 17.81
C HIS A 148 0.10 1.89 17.83
N LEU A 149 -0.43 0.67 17.71
CA LEU A 149 0.38 -0.55 17.67
C LEU A 149 1.38 -0.56 16.51
N SER A 150 0.97 -0.03 15.35
CA SER A 150 1.84 0.07 14.17
C SER A 150 2.99 1.04 14.40
N GLU A 151 2.71 2.18 15.02
CA GLU A 151 3.72 3.18 15.36
C GLU A 151 4.68 2.67 16.44
N GLU A 152 4.18 2.06 17.51
CA GLU A 152 4.97 1.40 18.56
C GLU A 152 5.88 0.30 18.01
N ALA A 153 5.42 -0.44 16.99
CA ALA A 153 6.19 -1.47 16.33
C ALA A 153 7.24 -0.96 15.33
N GLY A 154 7.26 0.35 15.05
CA GLY A 154 8.24 0.99 14.18
C GLY A 154 7.90 0.95 12.68
N ALA A 155 6.64 0.71 12.31
CA ALA A 155 6.20 0.81 10.92
C ALA A 155 6.21 2.27 10.44
N GLN A 156 6.32 2.49 9.12
CA GLN A 156 6.37 3.83 8.53
C GLN A 156 5.02 4.27 7.95
N TYR A 157 4.13 3.30 7.67
CA TYR A 157 2.81 3.57 7.14
C TYR A 157 1.75 2.73 7.83
N VAL A 158 0.55 3.30 7.95
CA VAL A 158 -0.70 2.58 8.16
C VAL A 158 -1.49 2.58 6.85
N LYS A 159 -2.13 1.45 6.51
CA LYS A 159 -2.85 1.26 5.25
C LYS A 159 -4.26 0.74 5.53
N THR A 160 -5.26 1.27 4.82
CA THR A 160 -6.66 0.97 5.07
C THR A 160 -7.04 -0.47 4.75
N SER A 161 -6.71 -0.97 3.57
CA SER A 161 -7.38 -2.16 3.02
C SER A 161 -6.48 -2.95 2.06
N THR A 162 -6.82 -4.22 1.86
CA THR A 162 -6.19 -5.08 0.84
C THR A 162 -6.80 -4.87 -0.56
N GLY A 163 -8.08 -4.55 -0.63
CA GLY A 163 -8.88 -4.54 -1.86
C GLY A 163 -9.60 -5.88 -2.13
N PHE A 164 -9.47 -6.87 -1.24
CA PHE A 164 -10.11 -8.19 -1.34
C PHE A 164 -11.26 -8.39 -0.33
N ALA A 165 -11.46 -7.43 0.58
CA ALA A 165 -12.61 -7.40 1.48
C ALA A 165 -13.85 -6.77 0.80
N PRO A 166 -15.04 -6.88 1.41
CA PRO A 166 -16.29 -6.35 0.85
C PRO A 166 -16.26 -4.82 0.60
N THR A 167 -15.50 -4.06 1.39
CA THR A 167 -15.31 -2.61 1.22
C THR A 167 -13.82 -2.27 1.22
N GLY A 168 -13.48 -1.17 0.54
CA GLY A 168 -12.10 -0.64 0.50
C GLY A 168 -11.97 0.66 1.29
N ALA A 169 -11.03 1.52 0.86
CA ALA A 169 -10.75 2.80 1.50
C ALA A 169 -11.98 3.71 1.49
N LYS A 170 -12.23 4.36 2.63
CA LYS A 170 -13.22 5.41 2.80
C LYS A 170 -12.53 6.67 3.32
N LEU A 171 -13.07 7.83 2.95
CA LEU A 171 -12.49 9.11 3.34
C LEU A 171 -12.49 9.31 4.86
N GLU A 172 -13.58 8.89 5.52
CA GLU A 172 -13.67 8.94 6.98
C GLU A 172 -12.60 8.10 7.68
N ASP A 173 -12.31 6.90 7.16
CA ASP A 173 -11.26 6.03 7.70
C ASP A 173 -9.87 6.66 7.53
N VAL A 174 -9.60 7.24 6.35
CA VAL A 174 -8.34 7.95 6.09
C VAL A 174 -8.15 9.11 7.06
N LYS A 175 -9.20 9.93 7.27
CA LYS A 175 -9.16 11.05 8.22
C LYS A 175 -8.95 10.56 9.66
N LEU A 176 -9.65 9.50 10.08
CA LEU A 176 -9.49 8.88 11.39
C LEU A 176 -8.05 8.40 11.60
N MET A 177 -7.51 7.62 10.65
CA MET A 177 -6.13 7.11 10.73
C MET A 177 -5.12 8.25 10.75
N LYS A 178 -5.30 9.30 9.93
CA LYS A 178 -4.41 10.46 9.91
C LYS A 178 -4.41 11.23 11.23
N ALA A 179 -5.56 11.34 11.89
CA ALA A 179 -5.70 11.97 13.21
C ALA A 179 -5.14 11.11 14.35
N SER A 180 -4.97 9.80 14.13
CA SER A 180 -4.57 8.82 15.16
C SER A 180 -3.09 8.48 15.16
N VAL A 181 -2.31 9.04 14.23
CA VAL A 181 -0.87 8.79 14.12
C VAL A 181 -0.07 10.09 14.25
N SER A 182 1.21 9.96 14.65
CA SER A 182 2.12 11.10 14.69
C SER A 182 2.41 11.68 13.29
N PRO A 183 2.93 12.90 13.19
CA PRO A 183 3.33 13.48 11.91
C PRO A 183 4.39 12.67 11.13
N ALA A 184 5.16 11.82 11.82
CA ALA A 184 6.17 10.97 11.20
C ALA A 184 5.56 9.76 10.48
N MET A 185 4.42 9.26 10.96
CA MET A 185 3.69 8.14 10.37
C MET A 185 2.86 8.61 9.16
N LYS A 186 2.92 7.85 8.09
CA LYS A 186 2.19 8.14 6.85
C LYS A 186 0.95 7.26 6.71
N VAL A 187 -0.05 7.74 5.96
CA VAL A 187 -1.27 6.98 5.65
C VAL A 187 -1.27 6.59 4.18
N LYS A 188 -1.63 5.34 3.89
CA LYS A 188 -1.89 4.83 2.56
C LYS A 188 -3.36 4.41 2.43
N SER A 189 -4.05 4.94 1.43
CA SER A 189 -5.36 4.44 1.02
C SER A 189 -5.20 3.27 0.05
N ALA A 190 -6.06 2.27 0.12
CA ALA A 190 -6.10 1.18 -0.85
C ALA A 190 -7.45 0.46 -0.86
N GLY A 191 -7.72 -0.26 -1.95
CA GLY A 191 -9.00 -0.93 -2.15
C GLY A 191 -10.09 0.02 -2.63
N GLY A 192 -10.55 -0.19 -3.85
CA GLY A 192 -11.65 0.59 -4.41
C GLY A 192 -11.31 2.01 -4.85
N VAL A 193 -10.03 2.39 -4.94
CA VAL A 193 -9.62 3.66 -5.56
C VAL A 193 -9.76 3.51 -7.07
N LYS A 194 -10.92 3.96 -7.60
CA LYS A 194 -11.38 3.60 -8.95
C LYS A 194 -11.16 4.69 -9.99
N ASN A 195 -11.04 5.94 -9.58
CA ASN A 195 -10.95 7.09 -10.47
C ASN A 195 -10.07 8.19 -9.89
N LEU A 196 -9.75 9.15 -10.73
CA LEU A 196 -8.88 10.28 -10.40
C LEU A 196 -9.47 11.16 -9.28
N ASP A 197 -10.78 11.46 -9.31
CA ASP A 197 -11.38 12.34 -8.31
C ASP A 197 -11.26 11.78 -6.90
N MET A 198 -11.48 10.47 -6.72
CA MET A 198 -11.29 9.80 -5.44
C MET A 198 -9.83 9.82 -4.98
N LEU A 199 -8.88 9.65 -5.91
CA LEU A 199 -7.46 9.76 -5.59
C LEU A 199 -7.11 11.17 -5.12
N LEU A 200 -7.58 12.21 -5.81
CA LEU A 200 -7.35 13.61 -5.44
C LEU A 200 -7.99 13.95 -4.08
N GLU A 201 -9.19 13.43 -3.81
CA GLU A 201 -9.85 13.60 -2.51
C GLU A 201 -9.02 12.97 -1.36
N PHE A 202 -8.45 11.79 -1.57
CA PHE A 202 -7.57 11.18 -0.58
C PHE A 202 -6.26 11.95 -0.41
N MET A 203 -5.69 12.50 -1.50
CA MET A 203 -4.52 13.37 -1.42
C MET A 203 -4.84 14.64 -0.61
N ASP A 204 -6.01 15.23 -0.79
CA ASP A 204 -6.46 16.39 0.00
C ASP A 204 -6.64 16.05 1.49
N ALA A 205 -7.02 14.81 1.81
CA ALA A 205 -7.08 14.30 3.17
C ALA A 205 -5.70 13.96 3.77
N GLY A 206 -4.62 14.09 3.00
CA GLY A 206 -3.24 13.93 3.46
C GLY A 206 -2.69 12.51 3.37
N VAL A 207 -3.21 11.65 2.49
CA VAL A 207 -2.55 10.38 2.19
C VAL A 207 -1.21 10.62 1.49
N ALA A 208 -0.23 9.83 1.87
CA ALA A 208 1.09 9.86 1.24
C ALA A 208 1.20 8.86 0.08
N ARG A 209 0.39 7.82 0.07
CA ARG A 209 0.32 6.80 -0.99
C ARG A 209 -1.11 6.33 -1.21
N SER A 210 -1.39 5.86 -2.40
CA SER A 210 -2.67 5.24 -2.77
C SER A 210 -2.43 4.01 -3.63
N GLY A 211 -2.95 2.87 -3.20
CA GLY A 211 -2.92 1.63 -4.00
C GLY A 211 -4.00 1.66 -5.06
N ALA A 212 -3.62 1.62 -6.34
CA ALA A 212 -4.54 1.65 -7.47
C ALA A 212 -4.20 0.61 -8.53
N SER A 213 -5.23 -0.06 -9.06
CA SER A 213 -5.10 -0.97 -10.21
C SER A 213 -5.36 -0.29 -11.56
N ALA A 214 -6.02 0.88 -11.54
CA ALA A 214 -6.34 1.67 -12.75
C ALA A 214 -5.32 2.80 -12.99
N THR A 215 -4.04 2.55 -12.72
CA THR A 215 -2.96 3.56 -12.78
C THR A 215 -2.91 4.32 -14.09
N GLY A 216 -2.83 3.62 -15.23
CA GLY A 216 -2.77 4.24 -16.55
C GLY A 216 -3.98 5.13 -16.85
N PRO A 217 -5.21 4.60 -16.80
CA PRO A 217 -6.42 5.38 -17.03
C PRO A 217 -6.55 6.63 -16.15
N MET A 218 -6.19 6.55 -14.86
CA MET A 218 -6.25 7.72 -13.95
C MET A 218 -5.25 8.81 -14.36
N LEU A 219 -4.04 8.43 -14.76
CA LEU A 219 -3.02 9.40 -15.14
C LEU A 219 -3.27 9.97 -16.54
N ASP A 220 -3.82 9.16 -17.47
CA ASP A 220 -4.30 9.65 -18.76
C ASP A 220 -5.45 10.67 -18.56
N GLU A 221 -6.41 10.39 -17.66
CA GLU A 221 -7.48 11.32 -17.30
C GLU A 221 -6.93 12.63 -16.71
N PHE A 222 -5.90 12.53 -15.84
CA PHE A 222 -5.25 13.73 -15.28
C PHE A 222 -4.68 14.62 -16.39
N VAL A 223 -3.95 14.03 -17.32
CA VAL A 223 -3.36 14.76 -18.48
C VAL A 223 -4.45 15.40 -19.35
N GLN A 224 -5.53 14.67 -19.58
CA GLN A 224 -6.65 15.18 -20.38
C GLN A 224 -7.35 16.38 -19.72
N ARG A 225 -7.57 16.34 -18.41
CA ARG A 225 -8.30 17.39 -17.66
C ARG A 225 -7.40 18.60 -17.36
N PHE A 226 -6.16 18.38 -16.96
CA PHE A 226 -5.30 19.40 -16.36
C PHE A 226 -4.02 19.69 -17.14
N GLY A 227 -3.65 18.84 -18.09
CA GLY A 227 -2.39 18.91 -18.84
C GLY A 227 -1.28 18.07 -18.20
N ALA A 228 -0.14 18.03 -18.88
CA ALA A 228 1.02 17.22 -18.47
C ALA A 228 2.01 17.95 -17.52
N ASN A 229 1.70 19.17 -17.10
CA ASN A 229 2.59 20.00 -16.28
C ASN A 229 2.44 19.71 -14.80
#